data_9c691a0843910c95e8563324a74fc763
#
_entry.id   9c691a0843910c95e8563324a74fc763
#
_cell.length_a   1.000
_cell.length_b   1.000
_cell.length_c   1.000
_cell.angle_alpha   90.00
_cell.angle_beta   90.00
_cell.angle_gamma   90.00
#
_symmetry.space_group_name_H-M   'P 1'
#
loop_
_entity.id
_entity.type
_entity.pdbx_description
1 polymer ?
#
loop_
_entity_poly.entity_id
_entity_poly.type
_entity_poly.pdbx_seq_one_letter_code
_entity_poly.pdbx_strand_id
1 'polypeptide(L)'
;VIDTSKLIGEQIFGFNLITDKSSSYSNAKDIEISSFDETLFTIKNGNTIVPNQNGKYGTGVVIIRDTDPTRNFVGIIRVQVKPKDAVATPMVSAKQSSTVALKADGTVWTWGYNVAGQLGNNSTADSLIPVQVLGGATGNQYLTNVVQVAAGGTFDGGNRYYALALRENGTVWAWGDNSYGQLGIGVKGN
;
A
#
# COMPACT_ATOMS: atom_id res chain seq x y z
N VAL A 1 19.14 1.77 -4.83
CA VAL A 1 17.77 1.31 -4.58
C VAL A 1 17.73 0.87 -3.12
N ILE A 2 16.99 1.60 -2.28
CA ILE A 2 16.81 1.25 -0.87
C ILE A 2 15.70 0.20 -0.82
N ASP A 3 16.01 -0.99 -0.35
CA ASP A 3 15.02 -2.04 -0.11
C ASP A 3 14.17 -1.66 1.12
N THR A 4 12.97 -1.20 0.87
CA THR A 4 12.02 -0.77 1.91
C THR A 4 11.29 -1.94 2.58
N SER A 5 11.54 -3.18 2.18
CA SER A 5 10.87 -4.38 2.73
C SER A 5 11.35 -4.78 4.12
N LYS A 6 12.40 -4.13 4.66
CA LYS A 6 13.02 -4.47 5.96
C LYS A 6 12.83 -3.42 7.06
N LEU A 7 11.85 -2.55 6.95
CA LEU A 7 11.56 -1.53 7.98
C LEU A 7 10.77 -2.11 9.17
N ILE A 8 11.38 -2.96 9.95
CA ILE A 8 10.84 -3.46 11.23
C ILE A 8 11.80 -3.05 12.35
N GLY A 9 11.39 -2.08 13.17
CA GLY A 9 12.20 -1.57 14.28
C GLY A 9 13.16 -0.43 13.88
N GLU A 10 13.98 0.04 14.82
CA GLU A 10 15.05 1.00 14.54
C GLU A 10 15.99 0.41 13.49
N GLN A 11 15.90 0.89 12.26
CA GLN A 11 16.83 0.49 11.20
C GLN A 11 17.78 1.64 10.90
N ILE A 12 19.06 1.35 11.07
CA ILE A 12 20.16 2.22 10.74
C ILE A 12 20.38 2.10 9.23
N PHE A 13 20.06 3.14 8.47
CA PHE A 13 20.41 3.22 7.04
C PHE A 13 21.80 3.84 6.91
N GLY A 14 22.78 3.04 6.55
CA GLY A 14 24.03 3.55 5.99
C GLY A 14 23.78 3.93 4.52
N PHE A 15 23.81 5.21 4.19
CA PHE A 15 23.78 5.65 2.81
C PHE A 15 25.19 5.56 2.21
N ASN A 16 25.38 4.67 1.25
CA ASN A 16 26.46 4.82 0.28
C ASN A 16 25.92 5.64 -0.89
N LEU A 17 26.21 6.91 -0.95
CA LEU A 17 26.00 7.73 -2.14
C LEU A 17 26.97 7.25 -3.23
N ILE A 18 26.46 6.42 -4.14
CA ILE A 18 27.17 6.09 -5.37
C ILE A 18 26.86 7.21 -6.36
N THR A 19 27.78 8.14 -6.53
CA THR A 19 27.75 9.07 -7.66
C THR A 19 28.42 8.40 -8.85
N ASP A 20 27.90 8.57 -10.04
CA ASP A 20 28.48 8.07 -11.30
C ASP A 20 29.75 8.83 -11.74
N LYS A 21 30.23 9.77 -10.93
CA LYS A 21 31.51 10.44 -11.09
C LYS A 21 32.37 10.16 -9.87
N SER A 22 33.55 9.67 -10.10
CA SER A 22 34.63 9.18 -9.23
C SER A 22 35.11 10.12 -8.10
N SER A 23 34.27 10.95 -7.55
CA SER A 23 34.53 11.73 -6.35
C SER A 23 33.86 11.02 -5.16
N SER A 24 34.66 10.28 -4.41
CA SER A 24 34.29 9.72 -3.13
C SER A 24 33.92 10.86 -2.18
N TYR A 25 32.68 10.90 -1.71
CA TYR A 25 32.30 11.66 -0.51
C TYR A 25 32.89 10.91 0.69
N SER A 26 34.11 11.25 1.06
CA SER A 26 34.85 10.55 2.11
C SER A 26 34.49 11.02 3.52
N ASN A 27 33.67 12.08 3.66
CA ASN A 27 33.30 12.63 4.96
C ASN A 27 31.79 12.97 5.01
N ALA A 28 31.09 12.38 5.98
CA ALA A 28 29.69 12.71 6.31
C ALA A 28 29.48 14.20 6.72
N LYS A 29 30.52 14.99 6.80
CA LYS A 29 30.48 16.42 7.13
C LYS A 29 30.00 17.31 5.97
N ASP A 30 30.03 16.78 4.74
CA ASP A 30 29.70 17.54 3.54
C ASP A 30 28.24 17.37 3.08
N ILE A 31 27.42 16.69 3.90
CA ILE A 31 26.02 16.39 3.54
C ILE A 31 25.11 16.81 4.70
N GLU A 32 24.11 17.62 4.38
CA GLU A 32 22.99 17.93 5.25
C GLU A 32 21.79 17.06 4.89
N ILE A 33 21.21 16.41 5.91
CA ILE A 33 19.99 15.62 5.77
C ILE A 33 18.90 16.28 6.58
N SER A 34 17.81 16.65 5.93
CA SER A 34 16.64 17.27 6.56
C SER A 34 15.35 16.56 6.21
N SER A 35 14.34 16.66 7.08
CA SER A 35 13.00 16.10 6.89
C SER A 35 11.98 17.23 6.72
N PHE A 36 11.03 17.06 5.78
CA PHE A 36 9.89 17.96 5.66
C PHE A 36 8.70 17.54 6.52
N ASP A 37 8.65 16.30 7.00
CA ASP A 37 7.54 15.82 7.82
C ASP A 37 8.04 15.20 9.12
N GLU A 38 8.35 16.06 10.06
CA GLU A 38 8.78 15.70 11.42
C GLU A 38 7.67 15.00 12.23
N THR A 39 6.43 14.97 11.73
CA THR A 39 5.35 14.25 12.39
C THR A 39 5.41 12.74 12.13
N LEU A 40 6.01 12.32 11.02
CA LEU A 40 6.12 10.93 10.60
C LEU A 40 7.41 10.27 11.08
N PHE A 41 8.52 10.99 11.02
CA PHE A 41 9.85 10.46 11.38
C PHE A 41 10.80 11.59 11.80
N THR A 42 11.85 11.21 12.51
CA THR A 42 12.96 12.11 12.87
C THR A 42 14.26 11.61 12.28
N ILE A 43 15.21 12.53 12.08
CA ILE A 43 16.58 12.19 11.67
C ILE A 43 17.45 12.25 12.91
N LYS A 44 18.04 11.11 13.30
CA LYS A 44 18.99 11.01 14.41
C LYS A 44 20.42 10.88 13.88
N ASN A 45 21.35 11.46 14.60
CA ASN A 45 22.78 11.41 14.28
C ASN A 45 23.13 11.84 12.84
N GLY A 46 22.28 12.70 12.22
CA GLY A 46 22.48 13.22 10.88
C GLY A 46 22.31 12.22 9.73
N ASN A 47 22.07 10.93 9.98
CA ASN A 47 21.99 9.90 8.94
C ASN A 47 21.01 8.76 9.21
N THR A 48 20.32 8.77 10.34
CA THR A 48 19.39 7.69 10.72
C THR A 48 17.97 8.19 10.71
N ILE A 49 17.09 7.58 9.89
CA ILE A 49 15.66 7.88 9.84
C ILE A 49 14.95 6.98 10.85
N VAL A 50 14.28 7.57 11.82
CA VAL A 50 13.54 6.86 12.87
C VAL A 50 12.06 7.22 12.78
N PRO A 51 11.17 6.26 12.52
CA PRO A 51 9.73 6.49 12.55
C PRO A 51 9.28 6.98 13.94
N ASN A 52 8.41 7.98 13.97
CA ASN A 52 7.85 8.47 15.21
C ASN A 52 6.80 7.48 15.74
N GLN A 53 6.89 7.14 17.03
CA GLN A 53 6.00 6.20 17.72
C GLN A 53 4.64 6.85 18.11
N ASN A 54 4.14 7.78 17.29
CA ASN A 54 2.93 8.57 17.58
C ASN A 54 1.66 8.04 16.88
N GLY A 55 1.74 6.85 16.27
CA GLY A 55 0.63 6.24 15.53
C GLY A 55 0.30 6.92 14.21
N LYS A 56 1.11 7.86 13.74
CA LYS A 56 0.96 8.47 12.41
C LYS A 56 1.70 7.68 11.36
N TYR A 57 1.05 7.48 10.22
CA TYR A 57 1.55 6.75 9.07
C TYR A 57 1.35 7.59 7.81
N GLY A 58 2.20 7.39 6.81
CA GLY A 58 2.11 8.16 5.57
C GLY A 58 3.42 8.20 4.81
N THR A 59 3.48 9.04 3.79
CA THR A 59 4.68 9.27 3.00
C THR A 59 5.27 10.63 3.33
N GLY A 60 6.49 10.63 3.83
CA GLY A 60 7.28 11.85 4.06
C GLY A 60 8.42 11.98 3.06
N VAL A 61 9.09 13.12 3.11
CA VAL A 61 10.21 13.46 2.22
C VAL A 61 11.44 13.78 3.04
N VAL A 62 12.56 13.19 2.66
CA VAL A 62 13.90 13.50 3.17
C VAL A 62 14.68 14.19 2.06
N ILE A 63 15.29 15.31 2.36
CA ILE A 63 16.18 16.02 1.46
C ILE A 63 17.61 15.82 1.90
N ILE A 64 18.45 15.50 0.94
CA ILE A 64 19.90 15.40 1.10
C ILE A 64 20.52 16.55 0.31
N ARG A 65 21.27 17.42 0.94
CA ARG A 65 21.98 18.54 0.31
C ARG A 65 23.47 18.40 0.50
N ASP A 66 24.22 18.75 -0.52
CA ASP A 66 25.64 19.00 -0.38
C ASP A 66 25.82 20.36 0.31
N THR A 67 26.66 20.41 1.33
CA THR A 67 26.97 21.66 2.04
C THR A 67 28.04 22.50 1.32
N ASP A 68 28.70 21.93 0.31
CA ASP A 68 29.64 22.64 -0.55
C ASP A 68 28.88 23.44 -1.62
N PRO A 69 28.92 24.79 -1.57
CA PRO A 69 28.17 25.63 -2.51
C PRO A 69 28.62 25.47 -3.99
N THR A 70 29.78 24.86 -4.23
CA THR A 70 30.30 24.65 -5.59
C THR A 70 29.76 23.38 -6.24
N ARG A 71 29.21 22.45 -5.46
CA ARG A 71 28.75 21.13 -5.95
C ARG A 71 27.24 21.05 -6.21
N ASN A 72 26.46 21.91 -5.62
CA ASN A 72 25.02 22.13 -5.84
C ASN A 72 24.14 20.86 -6.02
N PHE A 73 24.42 19.82 -5.21
CA PHE A 73 23.66 18.58 -5.25
C PHE A 73 22.45 18.63 -4.31
N VAL A 74 21.28 18.21 -4.81
CA VAL A 74 20.08 17.99 -3.98
C VAL A 74 19.47 16.64 -4.33
N GLY A 75 19.44 15.74 -3.36
CA GLY A 75 18.75 14.45 -3.47
C GLY A 75 17.43 14.48 -2.69
N ILE A 76 16.41 13.82 -3.24
CA ILE A 76 15.09 13.68 -2.59
C ILE A 76 14.80 12.19 -2.42
N ILE A 77 14.56 11.78 -1.17
CA ILE A 77 14.12 10.42 -0.84
C ILE A 77 12.70 10.48 -0.32
N ARG A 78 11.81 9.67 -0.88
CA ARG A 78 10.47 9.45 -0.35
C ARG A 78 10.51 8.29 0.64
N VAL A 79 10.10 8.54 1.87
CA VAL A 79 10.06 7.55 2.95
C VAL A 79 8.60 7.29 3.30
N GLN A 80 8.19 6.02 3.23
CA GLN A 80 6.86 5.60 3.65
C GLN A 80 6.94 5.00 5.05
N VAL A 81 6.23 5.63 6.01
CA VAL A 81 6.07 5.10 7.36
C VAL A 81 4.78 4.28 7.41
N LYS A 82 4.91 2.99 7.72
CA LYS A 82 3.81 2.03 7.86
C LYS A 82 3.73 1.54 9.31
N PRO A 83 2.56 1.05 9.78
CA PRO A 83 2.49 0.31 11.04
C PRO A 83 3.50 -0.84 11.07
N LYS A 84 3.96 -1.23 12.27
CA LYS A 84 4.97 -2.30 12.46
C LYS A 84 4.61 -3.61 11.74
N ASP A 85 3.31 -3.92 11.69
CA ASP A 85 2.78 -5.13 11.04
C ASP A 85 1.99 -4.78 9.75
N ALA A 86 2.27 -3.61 9.14
CA ALA A 86 1.57 -3.17 7.95
C ALA A 86 2.08 -3.89 6.71
N VAL A 87 1.22 -4.68 6.11
CA VAL A 87 1.42 -5.30 4.80
C VAL A 87 1.11 -4.30 3.68
N ALA A 88 0.19 -3.35 3.92
CA ALA A 88 -0.36 -2.47 2.89
C ALA A 88 -0.50 -1.02 3.36
N THR A 89 -0.58 -0.09 2.41
CA THR A 89 -1.12 1.26 2.66
C THR A 89 -2.65 1.17 2.68
N PRO A 90 -3.33 1.62 3.76
CA PRO A 90 -4.78 1.62 3.80
C PRO A 90 -5.38 2.38 2.63
N MET A 91 -6.41 1.82 2.01
CA MET A 91 -7.12 2.46 0.91
C MET A 91 -8.58 2.06 0.86
N VAL A 92 -9.39 2.87 0.21
CA VAL A 92 -10.81 2.61 -0.05
C VAL A 92 -11.07 2.79 -1.53
N SER A 93 -11.87 1.89 -2.10
CA SER A 93 -12.40 2.01 -3.45
C SER A 93 -13.90 1.73 -3.41
N ALA A 94 -14.68 2.62 -3.99
CA ALA A 94 -16.14 2.48 -4.02
C ALA A 94 -16.64 2.57 -5.46
N LYS A 95 -17.60 1.73 -5.79
CA LYS A 95 -18.30 1.79 -7.06
C LYS A 95 -19.78 1.63 -6.81
N GLN A 96 -20.53 2.67 -7.13
CA GLN A 96 -21.98 2.77 -6.93
C GLN A 96 -22.43 2.36 -5.51
N SER A 97 -23.01 1.19 -5.34
CA SER A 97 -23.66 0.76 -4.10
C SER A 97 -22.82 -0.19 -3.25
N SER A 98 -21.54 -0.41 -3.58
CA SER A 98 -20.64 -1.24 -2.79
C SER A 98 -19.30 -0.57 -2.58
N THR A 99 -18.66 -0.89 -1.46
CA THR A 99 -17.36 -0.35 -1.07
C THR A 99 -16.43 -1.49 -0.69
N VAL A 100 -15.16 -1.37 -1.09
CA VAL A 100 -14.06 -2.22 -0.64
C VAL A 100 -13.02 -1.37 0.07
N ALA A 101 -12.57 -1.82 1.23
CA ALA A 101 -11.54 -1.17 2.04
C ALA A 101 -10.40 -2.16 2.34
N LEU A 102 -9.18 -1.70 2.14
CA LEU A 102 -7.96 -2.39 2.51
C LEU A 102 -7.42 -1.77 3.80
N LYS A 103 -7.19 -2.58 4.82
CA LYS A 103 -6.53 -2.17 6.06
C LYS A 103 -5.02 -2.32 5.97
N ALA A 104 -4.30 -1.63 6.85
CA ALA A 104 -2.84 -1.70 6.92
C ALA A 104 -2.30 -3.11 7.17
N ASP A 105 -3.07 -3.95 7.85
CA ASP A 105 -2.74 -5.36 8.12
C ASP A 105 -2.94 -6.29 6.90
N GLY A 106 -3.31 -5.72 5.74
CA GLY A 106 -3.53 -6.49 4.51
C GLY A 106 -4.85 -7.24 4.47
N THR A 107 -5.77 -6.98 5.40
CA THR A 107 -7.13 -7.53 5.38
C THR A 107 -8.07 -6.65 4.55
N VAL A 108 -9.03 -7.28 3.87
CA VAL A 108 -9.99 -6.60 2.98
C VAL A 108 -11.40 -6.69 3.56
N TRP A 109 -12.09 -5.56 3.57
CA TRP A 109 -13.43 -5.40 4.11
C TRP A 109 -14.35 -4.78 3.08
N THR A 110 -15.59 -5.24 3.01
CA THR A 110 -16.58 -4.81 2.02
C THR A 110 -17.94 -4.60 2.68
N TRP A 111 -18.74 -3.71 2.10
CA TRP A 111 -20.12 -3.47 2.52
C TRP A 111 -20.95 -2.85 1.41
N GLY A 112 -22.27 -2.86 1.57
CA GLY A 112 -23.25 -2.37 0.62
C GLY A 112 -23.98 -3.48 -0.10
N TYR A 113 -24.31 -3.25 -1.36
CA TYR A 113 -25.08 -4.14 -2.23
C TYR A 113 -24.29 -5.40 -2.62
N ASN A 114 -24.97 -6.57 -2.68
CA ASN A 114 -24.26 -7.86 -2.82
C ASN A 114 -24.93 -8.89 -3.74
N VAL A 115 -25.90 -8.52 -4.55
CA VAL A 115 -26.67 -9.49 -5.34
C VAL A 115 -25.83 -10.35 -6.31
N ALA A 116 -24.66 -9.86 -6.71
CA ALA A 116 -23.70 -10.57 -7.55
C ALA A 116 -22.50 -11.16 -6.77
N GLY A 117 -22.56 -11.19 -5.43
CA GLY A 117 -21.46 -11.67 -4.60
C GLY A 117 -20.28 -10.70 -4.50
N GLN A 118 -20.49 -9.42 -4.81
CA GLN A 118 -19.43 -8.40 -4.82
C GLN A 118 -18.84 -8.07 -3.45
N LEU A 119 -19.44 -8.54 -2.36
CA LEU A 119 -18.84 -8.44 -1.02
C LEU A 119 -17.84 -9.57 -0.73
N GLY A 120 -17.78 -10.64 -1.55
CA GLY A 120 -16.79 -11.70 -1.42
C GLY A 120 -16.85 -12.47 -0.10
N ASN A 121 -18.03 -12.53 0.55
CA ASN A 121 -18.26 -13.15 1.85
C ASN A 121 -19.03 -14.47 1.77
N ASN A 122 -19.04 -15.11 0.59
CA ASN A 122 -19.79 -16.33 0.26
C ASN A 122 -21.32 -16.20 0.49
N SER A 123 -21.85 -14.99 0.27
CA SER A 123 -23.26 -14.63 0.37
C SER A 123 -23.64 -13.72 -0.78
N THR A 124 -24.93 -13.63 -1.09
CA THR A 124 -25.49 -12.62 -2.00
C THR A 124 -26.39 -11.62 -1.27
N ALA A 125 -26.45 -11.69 0.07
CA ALA A 125 -27.18 -10.72 0.87
C ALA A 125 -26.37 -9.44 1.04
N ASP A 126 -27.04 -8.29 0.95
CA ASP A 126 -26.47 -6.99 1.23
C ASP A 126 -25.97 -6.89 2.67
N SER A 127 -24.96 -6.05 2.92
CA SER A 127 -24.47 -5.77 4.26
C SER A 127 -24.38 -4.27 4.53
N LEU A 128 -25.06 -3.82 5.59
CA LEU A 128 -24.98 -2.43 6.06
C LEU A 128 -23.77 -2.16 6.95
N ILE A 129 -23.04 -3.22 7.31
CA ILE A 129 -21.80 -3.14 8.11
C ILE A 129 -20.65 -3.78 7.34
N PRO A 130 -19.40 -3.39 7.59
CA PRO A 130 -18.26 -4.02 6.95
C PRO A 130 -18.17 -5.52 7.27
N VAL A 131 -18.05 -6.35 6.23
CA VAL A 131 -17.77 -7.78 6.31
C VAL A 131 -16.42 -8.08 5.72
N GLN A 132 -15.71 -9.05 6.27
CA GLN A 132 -14.38 -9.39 5.77
C GLN A 132 -14.47 -10.31 4.56
N VAL A 133 -13.66 -10.02 3.53
CA VAL A 133 -13.60 -10.82 2.30
C VAL A 133 -12.96 -12.17 2.60
N LEU A 134 -13.60 -13.24 2.10
CA LEU A 134 -13.08 -14.60 2.18
C LEU A 134 -12.04 -14.84 1.09
N GLY A 135 -11.03 -15.63 1.42
CA GLY A 135 -9.95 -16.04 0.52
C GLY A 135 -9.78 -17.56 0.55
N GLY A 136 -9.29 -18.09 -0.59
CA GLY A 136 -9.01 -19.53 -0.71
C GLY A 136 -10.11 -20.32 -1.41
N ALA A 137 -9.72 -21.44 -2.03
CA ALA A 137 -10.60 -22.31 -2.81
C ALA A 137 -11.73 -22.93 -1.99
N THR A 138 -11.62 -22.96 -0.67
CA THR A 138 -12.61 -23.55 0.25
C THR A 138 -13.53 -22.51 0.89
N GLY A 139 -13.27 -21.19 0.70
CA GLY A 139 -14.09 -20.10 1.26
C GLY A 139 -14.08 -20.00 2.80
N ASN A 140 -13.22 -20.73 3.47
CA ASN A 140 -13.18 -20.82 4.95
C ASN A 140 -12.10 -19.98 5.61
N GLN A 141 -11.29 -19.27 4.82
CA GLN A 141 -10.24 -18.40 5.32
C GLN A 141 -10.46 -16.98 4.79
N TYR A 142 -10.07 -15.99 5.57
CA TYR A 142 -10.11 -14.61 5.14
C TYR A 142 -8.98 -14.29 4.15
N LEU A 143 -9.25 -13.39 3.21
CA LEU A 143 -8.25 -12.87 2.29
C LEU A 143 -7.27 -11.98 3.05
N THR A 144 -5.99 -12.30 2.96
CA THR A 144 -4.90 -11.62 3.68
C THR A 144 -3.73 -11.32 2.76
N ASN A 145 -2.76 -10.54 3.26
CA ASN A 145 -1.57 -10.12 2.52
C ASN A 145 -1.92 -9.34 1.23
N VAL A 146 -3.02 -8.61 1.26
CA VAL A 146 -3.42 -7.72 0.16
C VAL A 146 -2.69 -6.41 0.26
N VAL A 147 -2.18 -5.92 -0.87
CA VAL A 147 -1.44 -4.65 -0.97
C VAL A 147 -2.18 -3.58 -1.76
N GLN A 148 -3.20 -3.99 -2.55
CA GLN A 148 -4.02 -3.08 -3.33
C GLN A 148 -5.42 -3.67 -3.58
N VAL A 149 -6.44 -2.82 -3.61
CA VAL A 149 -7.81 -3.18 -4.00
C VAL A 149 -8.36 -2.20 -5.03
N ALA A 150 -9.31 -2.67 -5.84
CA ALA A 150 -10.06 -1.84 -6.77
C ALA A 150 -11.51 -2.34 -6.88
N ALA A 151 -12.46 -1.40 -6.96
CA ALA A 151 -13.86 -1.68 -7.28
C ALA A 151 -14.15 -1.30 -8.74
N GLY A 152 -14.82 -2.19 -9.46
CA GLY A 152 -15.21 -1.99 -10.84
C GLY A 152 -16.70 -2.29 -11.08
N GLY A 153 -17.18 -1.95 -12.27
CA GLY A 153 -18.55 -2.26 -12.69
C GLY A 153 -19.30 -1.09 -13.28
N THR A 154 -20.45 -1.38 -13.86
CA THR A 154 -21.35 -0.42 -14.50
C THR A 154 -22.79 -0.65 -14.07
N PHE A 155 -23.60 0.41 -14.19
CA PHE A 155 -25.04 0.34 -14.05
C PHE A 155 -25.67 0.50 -15.46
N ASP A 156 -25.78 -0.60 -16.18
CA ASP A 156 -26.38 -0.67 -17.52
C ASP A 156 -27.67 -1.53 -17.55
N GLY A 157 -28.46 -1.43 -16.48
CA GLY A 157 -29.67 -2.25 -16.29
C GLY A 157 -29.42 -3.58 -15.59
N GLY A 158 -28.18 -3.94 -15.31
CA GLY A 158 -27.78 -5.06 -14.44
C GLY A 158 -26.74 -4.60 -13.45
N ASN A 159 -26.93 -4.86 -12.18
CA ASN A 159 -26.01 -4.48 -11.08
C ASN A 159 -24.69 -5.27 -11.17
N ARG A 160 -23.80 -4.84 -12.05
CA ARG A 160 -22.60 -5.58 -12.48
C ARG A 160 -21.34 -5.07 -11.77
N TYR A 161 -21.24 -5.40 -10.51
CA TYR A 161 -20.13 -4.96 -9.68
C TYR A 161 -19.18 -6.10 -9.38
N TYR A 162 -17.90 -5.81 -9.43
CA TYR A 162 -16.82 -6.73 -9.09
C TYR A 162 -15.73 -5.98 -8.32
N ALA A 163 -14.91 -6.71 -7.64
CA ALA A 163 -13.73 -6.18 -6.97
C ALA A 163 -12.50 -7.01 -7.30
N LEU A 164 -11.36 -6.35 -7.24
CA LEU A 164 -10.04 -6.94 -7.45
C LEU A 164 -9.17 -6.67 -6.23
N ALA A 165 -8.32 -7.63 -5.90
CA ALA A 165 -7.28 -7.49 -4.90
C ALA A 165 -5.96 -8.04 -5.41
N LEU A 166 -4.88 -7.25 -5.26
CA LEU A 166 -3.50 -7.67 -5.50
C LEU A 166 -2.89 -8.07 -4.16
N ARG A 167 -2.34 -9.27 -4.07
CA ARG A 167 -1.58 -9.73 -2.91
C ARG A 167 -0.09 -9.40 -3.06
N GLU A 168 0.60 -9.35 -1.93
CA GLU A 168 2.05 -9.11 -1.84
C GLU A 168 2.89 -10.05 -2.72
N ASN A 169 2.45 -11.29 -2.89
CA ASN A 169 3.10 -12.28 -3.74
C ASN A 169 2.83 -12.13 -5.24
N GLY A 170 2.15 -11.04 -5.66
CA GLY A 170 1.81 -10.74 -7.05
C GLY A 170 0.56 -11.44 -7.57
N THR A 171 -0.14 -12.27 -6.78
CA THR A 171 -1.39 -12.90 -7.23
C THR A 171 -2.55 -11.93 -7.17
N VAL A 172 -3.42 -11.98 -8.20
CA VAL A 172 -4.66 -11.19 -8.28
C VAL A 172 -5.85 -12.07 -7.94
N TRP A 173 -6.70 -11.55 -7.07
CA TRP A 173 -7.99 -12.14 -6.69
C TRP A 173 -9.10 -11.27 -7.22
N ALA A 174 -10.18 -11.91 -7.70
CA ALA A 174 -11.33 -11.25 -8.27
C ALA A 174 -12.63 -11.92 -7.78
N TRP A 175 -13.65 -11.12 -7.48
CA TRP A 175 -14.97 -11.61 -7.06
C TRP A 175 -16.08 -10.64 -7.46
N GLY A 176 -17.34 -11.12 -7.42
CA GLY A 176 -18.50 -10.37 -7.84
C GLY A 176 -18.95 -10.78 -9.25
N ASP A 177 -19.59 -9.86 -9.98
CA ASP A 177 -20.16 -10.13 -11.30
C ASP A 177 -19.12 -10.57 -12.33
N ASN A 178 -19.44 -11.63 -13.06
CA ASN A 178 -18.63 -12.19 -14.14
C ASN A 178 -19.41 -12.38 -15.46
N SER A 179 -20.52 -11.68 -15.62
CA SER A 179 -21.41 -11.83 -16.79
C SER A 179 -20.72 -11.62 -18.14
N TYR A 180 -19.62 -10.84 -18.14
CA TYR A 180 -18.80 -10.58 -19.33
C TYR A 180 -17.40 -11.19 -19.28
N GLY A 181 -17.08 -11.97 -18.24
CA GLY A 181 -15.74 -12.54 -18.05
C GLY A 181 -14.74 -11.59 -17.41
N GLN A 182 -15.19 -10.53 -16.74
CA GLN A 182 -14.35 -9.50 -16.12
C GLN A 182 -13.48 -10.00 -14.96
N LEU A 183 -13.77 -11.16 -14.41
CA LEU A 183 -12.93 -11.78 -13.37
C LEU A 183 -11.72 -12.53 -13.95
N GLY A 184 -11.66 -12.75 -15.29
CA GLY A 184 -10.49 -13.37 -15.93
C GLY A 184 -10.30 -14.85 -15.63
N ILE A 185 -11.34 -15.57 -15.23
CA ILE A 185 -11.30 -16.98 -14.80
C ILE A 185 -11.57 -18.00 -15.92
N GLY A 186 -11.59 -17.55 -17.19
CA GLY A 186 -11.77 -18.40 -18.36
C GLY A 186 -13.20 -18.77 -18.71
N VAL A 187 -14.17 -18.39 -17.89
CA VAL A 187 -15.62 -18.61 -18.10
C VAL A 187 -16.38 -17.32 -17.86
N LYS A 188 -17.61 -17.24 -18.39
CA LYS A 188 -18.59 -16.19 -18.08
C LYS A 188 -19.69 -16.74 -17.19
N GLY A 189 -20.31 -15.85 -16.42
CA GLY A 189 -21.36 -16.21 -15.46
C GLY A 189 -20.81 -16.29 -14.02
N ASN A 190 -21.72 -16.23 -13.07
CA ASN A 190 -21.43 -16.32 -11.63
C ASN A 190 -21.57 -17.75 -11.15
#